data_1a49e48fdb961c67b301e3c1fab302e9
#
_entry.id   1a49e48fdb961c67b301e3c1fab302e9
#
_cell.length_a   1.000
_cell.length_b   1.000
_cell.length_c   1.000
_cell.angle_alpha   90.00
_cell.angle_beta   90.00
_cell.angle_gamma   90.00
#
_symmetry.space_group_name_H-M   'P 1'
#
loop_
_entity.id
_entity.type
_entity.pdbx_description
1 polymer ?
#
loop_
_entity_poly.entity_id
_entity_poly.type
_entity_poly.pdbx_seq_one_letter_code
_entity_poly.pdbx_strand_id
1 'polypeptide(L)'
;METLVGQTFTGLSLGSILLLAALGLTLTFGQMGVINMAHGAFIMAGSYTAYTVQEHIVSNADVSLLVSLVIGFIVAGLMGVLLEVTLIQRMYDRPLDTLLVTFGVGLVLQQLARDIFGAPAVYVDAPGWLDGSFDILGAVVPKTRRSEERRVGKECRSRW
;
A
#
# COMPACT_ATOMS: atom_id res chain seq x y z
N MET A 1 14.24 26.40 -7.65
CA MET A 1 14.01 25.45 -8.78
C MET A 1 14.04 24.01 -8.29
N GLU A 2 15.02 23.61 -7.48
CA GLU A 2 15.15 22.25 -6.94
C GLU A 2 13.91 21.78 -6.13
N THR A 3 13.35 22.66 -5.31
CA THR A 3 12.16 22.34 -4.49
C THR A 3 10.92 22.05 -5.36
N LEU A 4 10.73 22.80 -6.45
CA LEU A 4 9.59 22.61 -7.34
C LEU A 4 9.72 21.27 -8.11
N VAL A 5 10.91 20.94 -8.56
CA VAL A 5 11.18 19.66 -9.25
C VAL A 5 10.92 18.50 -8.29
N GLY A 6 11.48 18.54 -7.08
CA GLY A 6 11.25 17.49 -6.07
C GLY A 6 9.79 17.32 -5.70
N GLN A 7 9.07 18.43 -5.48
CA GLN A 7 7.63 18.38 -5.17
C GLN A 7 6.80 17.83 -6.32
N THR A 8 7.14 18.16 -7.56
CA THR A 8 6.44 17.62 -8.74
C THR A 8 6.62 16.11 -8.85
N PHE A 9 7.83 15.60 -8.66
CA PHE A 9 8.08 14.16 -8.67
C PHE A 9 7.38 13.43 -7.52
N THR A 10 7.40 14.00 -6.32
CA THR A 10 6.68 13.44 -5.16
C THR A 10 5.17 13.43 -5.41
N GLY A 11 4.63 14.51 -5.96
CA GLY A 11 3.23 14.61 -6.33
C GLY A 11 2.83 13.60 -7.41
N LEU A 12 3.66 13.42 -8.44
CA LEU A 12 3.44 12.45 -9.51
C LEU A 12 3.47 11.01 -8.97
N SER A 13 4.42 10.70 -8.09
CA SER A 13 4.52 9.40 -7.45
C SER A 13 3.29 9.08 -6.60
N LEU A 14 2.86 10.00 -5.74
CA LEU A 14 1.63 9.86 -4.97
C LEU A 14 0.40 9.75 -5.87
N GLY A 15 0.32 10.58 -6.91
CA GLY A 15 -0.77 10.55 -7.86
C GLY A 15 -0.88 9.21 -8.59
N SER A 16 0.23 8.59 -8.98
CA SER A 16 0.22 7.28 -9.63
C SER A 16 -0.27 6.16 -8.71
N ILE A 17 0.12 6.18 -7.42
CA ILE A 17 -0.37 5.21 -6.43
C ILE A 17 -1.88 5.37 -6.21
N LEU A 18 -2.35 6.61 -6.05
CA LEU A 18 -3.77 6.90 -5.88
C LEU A 18 -4.58 6.53 -7.12
N LEU A 19 -4.03 6.77 -8.32
CA LEU A 19 -4.66 6.37 -9.57
C LEU A 19 -4.81 4.86 -9.68
N LEU A 20 -3.78 4.09 -9.32
CA LEU A 20 -3.84 2.64 -9.29
C LEU A 20 -4.89 2.12 -8.31
N ALA A 21 -4.94 2.72 -7.12
CA ALA A 21 -5.96 2.40 -6.11
C ALA A 21 -7.38 2.73 -6.62
N ALA A 22 -7.56 3.89 -7.26
CA ALA A 22 -8.83 4.30 -7.85
C ALA A 22 -9.27 3.38 -8.99
N LEU A 23 -8.35 2.96 -9.85
CA LEU A 23 -8.63 1.97 -10.91
C LEU A 23 -9.10 0.64 -10.31
N GLY A 24 -8.45 0.14 -9.27
CA GLY A 24 -8.89 -1.07 -8.59
C GLY A 24 -10.32 -0.95 -8.02
N LEU A 25 -10.64 0.18 -7.39
CA LEU A 25 -11.97 0.45 -6.87
C LEU A 25 -13.01 0.58 -8.00
N THR A 26 -12.65 1.24 -9.11
CA THR A 26 -13.54 1.41 -10.26
C THR A 26 -13.86 0.08 -10.93
N LEU A 27 -12.87 -0.81 -11.05
CA LEU A 27 -13.08 -2.14 -11.61
C LEU A 27 -14.01 -2.99 -10.73
N THR A 28 -13.83 -2.98 -9.42
CA THR A 28 -14.72 -3.71 -8.50
C THR A 28 -16.13 -3.15 -8.52
N PHE A 29 -16.29 -1.83 -8.48
CA PHE A 29 -17.60 -1.18 -8.59
C PHE A 29 -18.28 -1.45 -9.93
N GLY A 30 -17.53 -1.37 -11.03
CA GLY A 30 -18.06 -1.60 -12.37
C GLY A 30 -18.56 -3.02 -12.60
N GLN A 31 -17.97 -4.01 -11.93
CA GLN A 31 -18.38 -5.41 -12.06
C GLN A 31 -19.51 -5.81 -11.11
N MET A 32 -19.47 -5.32 -9.88
CA MET A 32 -20.39 -5.74 -8.82
C MET A 32 -21.51 -4.73 -8.55
N GLY A 33 -21.38 -3.49 -9.02
CA GLY A 33 -22.33 -2.42 -8.72
C GLY A 33 -22.34 -1.99 -7.25
N VAL A 34 -21.38 -2.45 -6.46
CA VAL A 34 -21.30 -2.22 -5.02
C VAL A 34 -19.99 -1.53 -4.66
N ILE A 35 -20.07 -0.51 -3.81
CA ILE A 35 -18.89 0.20 -3.31
C ILE A 35 -18.29 -0.59 -2.14
N ASN A 36 -17.07 -1.10 -2.33
CA ASN A 36 -16.35 -1.81 -1.28
C ASN A 36 -15.44 -0.86 -0.49
N MET A 37 -15.90 -0.43 0.70
CA MET A 37 -15.11 0.43 1.58
C MET A 37 -13.91 -0.29 2.23
N ALA A 38 -13.86 -1.63 2.20
CA ALA A 38 -12.71 -2.39 2.69
C ALA A 38 -11.53 -2.41 1.70
N HIS A 39 -11.64 -1.78 0.51
CA HIS A 39 -10.59 -1.78 -0.51
C HIS A 39 -9.24 -1.29 0.03
N GLY A 40 -9.22 -0.23 0.83
CA GLY A 40 -8.02 0.26 1.50
C GLY A 40 -7.38 -0.77 2.46
N ALA A 41 -8.19 -1.57 3.13
CA ALA A 41 -7.69 -2.64 4.01
C ALA A 41 -7.04 -3.78 3.20
N PHE A 42 -7.48 -4.06 1.99
CA PHE A 42 -6.82 -5.03 1.09
C PHE A 42 -5.47 -4.52 0.60
N ILE A 43 -5.35 -3.23 0.27
CA ILE A 43 -4.07 -2.60 -0.07
C ILE A 43 -3.11 -2.71 1.13
N MET A 44 -3.60 -2.43 2.32
CA MET A 44 -2.84 -2.59 3.57
C MET A 44 -2.39 -4.04 3.78
N ALA A 45 -3.26 -5.03 3.57
CA ALA A 45 -2.92 -6.45 3.67
C ALA A 45 -1.81 -6.85 2.68
N GLY A 46 -1.86 -6.33 1.46
CA GLY A 46 -0.78 -6.50 0.47
C GLY A 46 0.55 -5.94 0.94
N SER A 47 0.55 -4.77 1.56
CA SER A 47 1.75 -4.13 2.11
C SER A 47 2.34 -4.92 3.27
N TYR A 48 1.52 -5.43 4.19
CA TYR A 48 1.98 -6.30 5.27
C TYR A 48 2.47 -7.66 4.78
N THR A 49 1.87 -8.18 3.70
CA THR A 49 2.38 -9.40 3.04
C THR A 49 3.79 -9.17 2.50
N ALA A 50 4.05 -8.04 1.85
CA ALA A 50 5.38 -7.69 1.35
C ALA A 50 6.40 -7.59 2.49
N TYR A 51 6.03 -6.98 3.60
CA TYR A 51 6.85 -6.91 4.80
C TYR A 51 7.18 -8.31 5.35
N THR A 52 6.16 -9.17 5.52
CA THR A 52 6.32 -10.52 6.05
C THR A 52 7.20 -11.38 5.16
N VAL A 53 7.05 -11.28 3.84
CA VAL A 53 7.88 -12.00 2.88
C VAL A 53 9.34 -11.58 2.98
N GLN A 54 9.61 -10.28 3.10
CA GLN A 54 10.97 -9.76 3.20
C GLN A 54 11.65 -10.14 4.53
N GLU A 55 10.91 -10.09 5.64
CA GLU A 55 11.43 -10.37 6.97
C GLU A 55 11.67 -11.88 7.21
N HIS A 56 10.78 -12.75 6.70
CA HIS A 56 10.76 -14.16 7.09
C HIS A 56 11.08 -15.14 5.95
N ILE A 57 10.92 -14.78 4.68
CA ILE A 57 11.02 -15.72 3.56
C ILE A 57 12.24 -15.43 2.69
N VAL A 58 12.44 -14.18 2.28
CA VAL A 58 13.49 -13.80 1.33
C VAL A 58 14.16 -12.51 1.76
N SER A 59 15.36 -12.62 2.30
CA SER A 59 16.16 -11.45 2.73
C SER A 59 16.70 -10.61 1.56
N ASN A 60 16.71 -11.15 0.34
CA ASN A 60 17.15 -10.43 -0.86
C ASN A 60 16.03 -9.52 -1.37
N ALA A 61 16.19 -8.21 -1.26
CA ALA A 61 15.17 -7.22 -1.59
C ALA A 61 14.64 -7.33 -3.05
N ASP A 62 15.49 -7.72 -4.00
CA ASP A 62 15.13 -7.85 -5.40
C ASP A 62 14.17 -9.03 -5.65
N VAL A 63 14.48 -10.18 -5.06
CA VAL A 63 13.65 -11.39 -5.17
C VAL A 63 12.40 -11.28 -4.30
N SER A 64 12.56 -10.66 -3.11
CA SER A 64 11.46 -10.42 -2.17
C SER A 64 10.30 -9.65 -2.81
N LEU A 65 10.59 -8.65 -3.62
CA LEU A 65 9.56 -7.86 -4.29
C LEU A 65 8.74 -8.71 -5.28
N LEU A 66 9.40 -9.55 -6.08
CA LEU A 66 8.70 -10.43 -7.04
C LEU A 66 7.86 -11.49 -6.33
N VAL A 67 8.42 -12.10 -5.29
CA VAL A 67 7.72 -13.11 -4.48
C VAL A 67 6.54 -12.49 -3.73
N SER A 68 6.73 -11.31 -3.14
CA SER A 68 5.68 -10.61 -2.41
C SER A 68 4.53 -10.16 -3.32
N LEU A 69 4.80 -9.86 -4.58
CA LEU A 69 3.76 -9.50 -5.55
C LEU A 69 2.83 -10.70 -5.82
N VAL A 70 3.40 -11.91 -5.99
CA VAL A 70 2.61 -13.12 -6.22
C VAL A 70 1.84 -13.52 -4.95
N ILE A 71 2.51 -13.54 -3.80
CA ILE A 71 1.88 -13.91 -2.52
C ILE A 71 0.83 -12.87 -2.14
N GLY A 72 1.14 -11.59 -2.28
CA GLY A 72 0.20 -10.48 -2.00
C GLY A 72 -1.05 -10.55 -2.88
N PHE A 73 -0.91 -10.89 -4.16
CA PHE A 73 -2.05 -11.13 -5.05
C PHE A 73 -2.93 -12.27 -4.56
N ILE A 74 -2.32 -13.40 -4.15
CA ILE A 74 -3.05 -14.56 -3.62
C ILE A 74 -3.76 -14.20 -2.31
N VAL A 75 -3.07 -13.55 -1.38
CA VAL A 75 -3.64 -13.16 -0.07
C VAL A 75 -4.81 -12.19 -0.26
N ALA A 76 -4.62 -11.13 -1.04
CA ALA A 76 -5.67 -10.16 -1.31
C ALA A 76 -6.85 -10.79 -2.07
N GLY A 77 -6.57 -11.69 -3.01
CA GLY A 77 -7.59 -12.45 -3.74
C GLY A 77 -8.41 -13.35 -2.84
N LEU A 78 -7.75 -14.12 -1.97
CA LEU A 78 -8.45 -14.98 -0.99
C LEU A 78 -9.30 -14.15 -0.01
N MET A 79 -8.78 -13.04 0.49
CA MET A 79 -9.55 -12.13 1.34
C MET A 79 -10.76 -11.55 0.61
N GLY A 80 -10.59 -11.18 -0.67
CA GLY A 80 -11.69 -10.69 -1.51
C GLY A 80 -12.78 -11.74 -1.71
N VAL A 81 -12.39 -12.97 -2.07
CA VAL A 81 -13.33 -14.09 -2.24
C VAL A 81 -14.05 -14.41 -0.91
N LEU A 82 -13.31 -14.42 0.20
CA LEU A 82 -13.91 -14.66 1.51
C LEU A 82 -14.96 -13.59 1.84
N LEU A 83 -14.63 -12.32 1.65
CA LEU A 83 -15.56 -11.21 1.87
C LEU A 83 -16.80 -11.32 0.98
N GLU A 84 -16.59 -11.63 -0.29
CA GLU A 84 -17.65 -11.80 -1.28
C GLU A 84 -18.64 -12.89 -0.86
N VAL A 85 -18.14 -14.11 -0.63
CA VAL A 85 -18.98 -15.28 -0.33
C VAL A 85 -19.67 -15.16 1.04
N THR A 86 -19.01 -14.57 2.03
CA THR A 86 -19.58 -14.49 3.39
C THR A 86 -20.55 -13.35 3.57
N LEU A 87 -20.27 -12.19 3.00
CA LEU A 87 -20.98 -10.94 3.27
C LEU A 87 -21.66 -10.35 2.03
N ILE A 88 -20.90 -10.01 1.00
CA ILE A 88 -21.40 -9.20 -0.11
C ILE A 88 -22.48 -9.94 -0.90
N GLN A 89 -22.27 -11.21 -1.20
CA GLN A 89 -23.20 -12.03 -1.98
C GLN A 89 -24.62 -12.06 -1.41
N ARG A 90 -24.76 -11.89 -0.08
CA ARG A 90 -26.07 -11.87 0.61
C ARG A 90 -26.74 -10.50 0.61
N MET A 91 -26.03 -9.46 0.14
CA MET A 91 -26.43 -8.06 0.32
C MET A 91 -26.45 -7.27 -1.00
N TYR A 92 -26.40 -7.93 -2.17
CA TYR A 92 -26.45 -7.25 -3.46
C TYR A 92 -27.68 -6.37 -3.67
N ASP A 93 -28.82 -6.78 -3.11
CA ASP A 93 -30.07 -6.01 -3.21
C ASP A 93 -30.11 -4.79 -2.27
N ARG A 94 -29.11 -4.61 -1.43
CA ARG A 94 -29.04 -3.56 -0.41
C ARG A 94 -27.70 -2.84 -0.42
N PRO A 95 -27.48 -1.93 -1.36
CA PRO A 95 -26.17 -1.28 -1.56
C PRO A 95 -25.70 -0.45 -0.36
N LEU A 96 -26.62 0.17 0.41
CA LEU A 96 -26.27 0.93 1.60
C LEU A 96 -25.80 0.02 2.75
N ASP A 97 -26.44 -1.12 2.93
CA ASP A 97 -26.04 -2.09 3.95
C ASP A 97 -24.68 -2.68 3.63
N THR A 98 -24.41 -2.96 2.36
CA THR A 98 -23.11 -3.46 1.91
C THR A 98 -21.98 -2.44 2.15
N LEU A 99 -22.26 -1.17 1.93
CA LEU A 99 -21.31 -0.09 2.20
C LEU A 99 -20.95 -0.03 3.69
N LEU A 100 -21.94 -0.12 4.57
CA LEU A 100 -21.75 -0.10 6.02
C LEU A 100 -20.98 -1.33 6.51
N VAL A 101 -21.33 -2.52 6.00
CA VAL A 101 -20.68 -3.78 6.39
C VAL A 101 -19.23 -3.80 5.91
N THR A 102 -18.94 -3.41 4.67
CA THR A 102 -17.56 -3.36 4.16
C THR A 102 -16.72 -2.33 4.91
N PHE A 103 -17.30 -1.21 5.33
CA PHE A 103 -16.62 -0.25 6.21
C PHE A 103 -16.26 -0.89 7.57
N GLY A 104 -17.21 -1.60 8.20
CA GLY A 104 -16.96 -2.32 9.44
C GLY A 104 -15.86 -3.38 9.29
N VAL A 105 -15.88 -4.16 8.21
CA VAL A 105 -14.80 -5.12 7.90
C VAL A 105 -13.45 -4.42 7.75
N GLY A 106 -13.42 -3.27 7.08
CA GLY A 106 -12.20 -2.47 6.94
C GLY A 106 -11.61 -2.07 8.30
N LEU A 107 -12.44 -1.64 9.24
CA LEU A 107 -12.00 -1.30 10.59
C LEU A 107 -11.47 -2.52 11.37
N VAL A 108 -12.16 -3.67 11.27
CA VAL A 108 -11.72 -4.91 11.90
C VAL A 108 -10.37 -5.36 11.35
N LEU A 109 -10.18 -5.34 10.03
CA LEU A 109 -8.92 -5.69 9.40
C LEU A 109 -7.78 -4.75 9.80
N GLN A 110 -8.04 -3.45 9.91
CA GLN A 110 -7.05 -2.48 10.39
C GLN A 110 -6.65 -2.74 11.84
N GLN A 111 -7.62 -3.05 12.70
CA GLN A 111 -7.33 -3.37 14.09
C GLN A 111 -6.55 -4.69 14.20
N LEU A 112 -6.95 -5.71 13.46
CA LEU A 112 -6.25 -7.00 13.41
C LEU A 112 -4.79 -6.84 12.96
N ALA A 113 -4.54 -6.01 11.95
CA ALA A 113 -3.18 -5.72 11.51
C ALA A 113 -2.35 -5.03 12.61
N ARG A 114 -2.93 -4.10 13.37
CA ARG A 114 -2.25 -3.45 14.49
C ARG A 114 -1.94 -4.42 15.63
N ASP A 115 -2.84 -5.37 15.90
CA ASP A 115 -2.66 -6.36 16.95
C ASP A 115 -1.58 -7.39 16.60
N ILE A 116 -1.45 -7.75 15.30
CA ILE A 116 -0.47 -8.71 14.82
C ILE A 116 0.92 -8.07 14.63
N PHE A 117 0.97 -6.91 13.97
CA PHE A 117 2.23 -6.28 13.55
C PHE A 117 2.68 -5.14 14.49
N GLY A 118 1.82 -4.73 15.42
CA GLY A 118 2.06 -3.59 16.30
C GLY A 118 1.65 -2.26 15.70
N ALA A 119 1.71 -1.21 16.52
CA ALA A 119 1.35 0.16 16.12
C ALA A 119 2.41 0.90 15.27
N PRO A 120 3.74 0.59 15.38
CA PRO A 120 4.76 1.29 14.60
C PRO A 120 4.63 1.00 13.10
N ALA A 121 5.00 1.97 12.28
CA ALA A 121 5.09 1.77 10.84
C ALA A 121 6.15 0.72 10.51
N VAL A 122 5.79 -0.27 9.70
CA VAL A 122 6.71 -1.27 9.17
C VAL A 122 7.26 -0.78 7.84
N TYR A 123 8.55 -1.03 7.62
CA TYR A 123 9.24 -0.60 6.41
C TYR A 123 9.66 -1.81 5.60
N VAL A 124 9.51 -1.70 4.28
CA VAL A 124 9.98 -2.67 3.29
C VAL A 124 11.18 -2.06 2.58
N ASP A 125 12.26 -2.82 2.47
CA ASP A 125 13.45 -2.36 1.74
C ASP A 125 13.19 -2.37 0.24
N ALA A 126 13.58 -1.29 -0.42
CA ALA A 126 13.48 -1.21 -1.87
C ALA A 126 14.54 -2.11 -2.53
N PRO A 127 14.21 -2.72 -3.68
CA PRO A 127 15.17 -3.50 -4.46
C PRO A 127 16.36 -2.66 -4.91
N GLY A 128 17.55 -3.26 -5.01
CA GLY A 128 18.80 -2.57 -5.34
C GLY A 128 18.77 -1.88 -6.71
N TRP A 129 18.00 -2.40 -7.67
CA TRP A 129 17.82 -1.76 -8.97
C TRP A 129 16.92 -0.50 -8.93
N LEU A 130 16.14 -0.31 -7.85
CA LEU A 130 15.41 0.91 -7.55
C LEU A 130 16.19 1.85 -6.62
N ASP A 131 17.25 1.38 -5.98
CA ASP A 131 18.14 2.22 -5.18
C ASP A 131 18.99 3.08 -6.11
N GLY A 132 18.83 4.37 -6.02
CA GLY A 132 19.57 5.35 -6.80
C GLY A 132 18.88 6.70 -6.80
N SER A 133 19.60 7.70 -7.21
CA SER A 133 19.10 9.05 -7.45
C SER A 133 19.36 9.44 -8.89
N PHE A 134 18.44 10.14 -9.51
CA PHE A 134 18.68 10.82 -10.77
C PHE A 134 18.91 12.29 -10.50
N ASP A 135 20.00 12.83 -11.03
CA ASP A 135 20.23 14.26 -11.07
C ASP A 135 19.52 14.85 -12.29
N ILE A 136 18.40 15.52 -12.06
CA ILE A 136 17.67 16.21 -13.11
C ILE A 136 17.71 17.71 -12.79
N LEU A 137 18.37 18.48 -13.65
CA LEU A 137 18.49 19.94 -13.54
C LEU A 137 19.06 20.42 -12.19
N GLY A 138 20.00 19.64 -11.58
CA GLY A 138 20.62 19.99 -10.29
C GLY A 138 19.78 19.57 -9.06
N ALA A 139 18.62 18.96 -9.26
CA ALA A 139 17.82 18.37 -8.19
C ALA A 139 18.09 16.86 -8.11
N VAL A 140 18.52 16.39 -6.95
CA VAL A 140 18.70 14.96 -6.66
C VAL A 140 17.31 14.37 -6.37
N VAL A 141 16.76 13.68 -7.35
CA VAL A 141 15.46 12.98 -7.20
C VAL A 141 15.76 11.53 -6.77
N PRO A 142 15.44 11.14 -5.52
CA PRO A 142 15.62 9.77 -5.07
C PRO A 142 14.62 8.86 -5.80
N LYS A 143 15.07 7.74 -6.32
CA LYS A 143 14.20 6.71 -6.93
C LYS A 143 13.24 6.11 -5.91
N THR A 144 13.62 6.11 -4.64
CA THR A 144 12.81 5.61 -3.54
C THR A 144 12.60 6.68 -2.48
N ARG A 145 11.39 6.76 -1.93
CA ARG A 145 11.00 7.77 -0.92
C ARG A 145 11.74 7.66 0.41
N ARG A 146 12.44 6.56 0.65
CA ARG A 146 13.17 6.28 1.91
C ARG A 146 14.32 7.26 2.19
N SER A 147 14.90 7.86 1.17
CA SER A 147 16.03 8.78 1.32
C SER A 147 15.63 10.12 1.94
N GLU A 148 14.38 10.55 1.80
CA GLU A 148 13.88 11.80 2.41
C GLU A 148 13.69 11.68 3.93
N GLU A 149 13.14 10.55 4.41
CA GLU A 149 12.94 10.32 5.84
C GLU A 149 14.27 10.22 6.62
N ARG A 150 15.31 9.65 6.02
CA ARG A 150 16.64 9.61 6.61
C ARG A 150 17.30 11.00 6.74
N ARG A 151 17.03 11.93 5.83
CA ARG A 151 17.54 13.30 5.92
C ARG A 151 16.83 14.07 7.04
N VAL A 152 15.52 14.02 7.11
CA VAL A 152 14.73 14.69 8.17
C VAL A 152 15.12 14.16 9.55
N GLY A 153 15.29 12.86 9.72
CA GLY A 153 15.72 12.25 10.98
C GLY A 153 17.13 12.66 11.43
N LYS A 154 18.06 12.90 10.50
CA LYS A 154 19.42 13.38 10.81
C LYS A 154 19.44 14.85 11.20
N GLU A 155 18.64 15.69 10.55
CA GLU A 155 18.56 17.13 10.87
C GLU A 155 17.91 17.39 12.23
N CYS A 156 16.92 16.60 12.63
CA CYS A 156 16.35 16.67 13.97
C CYS A 156 17.35 16.24 15.07
N ARG A 157 18.26 15.28 14.78
CA ARG A 157 19.25 14.80 15.75
C ARG A 157 20.43 15.75 15.94
N SER A 158 20.72 16.60 14.99
CA SER A 158 21.83 17.57 15.06
C SER A 158 21.48 18.88 15.77
N ARG A 159 20.21 19.07 16.18
CA ARG A 159 19.73 20.28 16.88
C ARG A 159 19.47 20.10 18.37
N TRP A 160 19.89 18.96 18.96
CA TRP A 160 19.84 18.71 20.41
C TRP A 160 21.25 18.41 20.97
#